data_84a57cf0d9ea46aed5013c0c7997ccb9
#
_entry.id   84a57cf0d9ea46aed5013c0c7997ccb9
#
_cell.length_a   1.000
_cell.length_b   1.000
_cell.length_c   1.000
_cell.angle_alpha   90.00
_cell.angle_beta   90.00
_cell.angle_gamma   90.00
#
_symmetry.space_group_name_H-M   'P 1'
#
loop_
_entity.id
_entity.type
_entity.pdbx_description
1 polymer ?
#
loop_
_entity_poly.entity_id
_entity_poly.type
_entity_poly.pdbx_seq_one_letter_code
_entity_poly.pdbx_strand_id
1 'polypeptide(L)'
;SPDPSGRMRPPLPAGIPVLPFESFVGLRYTRAKRRNQFISFISMASMAGIALGVAALIVVMSVMNGFQGELRARILSVVSHAQIAGKDGRLAGWEAVAKQASGRPEVIGAAPYVTAQGLLSFHRGVQGAQVRGVVPDLENTVADLGRRMVAGELEALRPGEFGIVLGRDLARNLGARLGDRVTVISPQGQVTAAGVLPRLKRFKVVGVFEVGMYEYDAGLALMHLADAQRLYRMGDTVSGVRLQLKDLFEAEHVVRALSASLPGDVEVTDWSRSHGSFFRAVQIEKRAMFTILTLIVAVAAFNIISTLVMAVADKQADIAILRTLGAAPGSILRIFVVQGAAIGVAGSLIGLVSGIVLALNVDTIVPFLERLLGVQFLAKDVYVVSALPSELQLGDVLTVAVVALG
;
A
#
# COMPACT_ATOMS: atom_id res chain seq x y z
N SER A 1 1.26 -68.40 13.42
CA SER A 1 0.75 -69.77 13.37
C SER A 1 1.59 -70.58 12.36
N PRO A 2 2.14 -71.75 12.69
CA PRO A 2 2.92 -72.50 11.74
C PRO A 2 2.02 -73.08 10.63
N ASP A 3 2.56 -73.09 9.41
CA ASP A 3 1.99 -73.70 8.23
C ASP A 3 1.98 -75.27 8.44
N PRO A 4 1.03 -76.00 7.83
CA PRO A 4 0.95 -77.46 7.93
C PRO A 4 2.21 -78.18 7.50
N SER A 5 3.18 -77.50 6.87
CA SER A 5 4.48 -78.01 6.47
C SER A 5 5.64 -77.76 7.48
N GLY A 6 5.35 -77.15 8.66
CA GLY A 6 6.34 -76.88 9.70
C GLY A 6 7.39 -75.79 9.41
N ARG A 7 7.27 -75.07 8.35
CA ARG A 7 8.23 -74.02 8.01
C ARG A 7 7.77 -72.61 8.63
N MET A 8 8.62 -72.02 9.45
CA MET A 8 8.45 -70.69 9.93
C MET A 8 8.54 -69.70 8.74
N ARG A 9 7.48 -68.94 8.52
CA ARG A 9 7.55 -67.80 7.59
C ARG A 9 8.57 -66.81 8.12
N PRO A 10 9.48 -66.32 7.27
CA PRO A 10 10.40 -65.23 7.71
C PRO A 10 9.59 -64.03 8.18
N PRO A 11 10.04 -63.26 9.21
CA PRO A 11 9.41 -62.08 9.66
C PRO A 11 9.43 -61.08 8.52
N LEU A 12 8.27 -60.46 8.26
CA LEU A 12 8.14 -59.35 7.31
C LEU A 12 9.12 -58.25 7.73
N PRO A 13 9.85 -57.62 6.78
CA PRO A 13 10.78 -56.55 7.12
C PRO A 13 10.00 -55.44 7.82
N ALA A 14 10.38 -55.10 9.04
CA ALA A 14 9.90 -53.99 9.80
C ALA A 14 10.34 -52.69 9.08
N GLY A 15 9.37 -51.84 8.68
CA GLY A 15 9.68 -50.43 8.38
C GLY A 15 9.29 -49.85 7.04
N ILE A 16 8.28 -50.38 6.33
CA ILE A 16 7.61 -49.58 5.30
C ILE A 16 6.37 -48.99 5.95
N PRO A 17 6.20 -47.64 6.04
CA PRO A 17 4.96 -47.06 6.51
C PRO A 17 3.87 -47.46 5.51
N VAL A 18 3.01 -48.41 5.89
CA VAL A 18 1.85 -48.79 5.10
C VAL A 18 0.86 -47.64 5.17
N LEU A 19 0.85 -46.83 4.12
CA LEU A 19 -0.20 -45.80 3.95
C LEU A 19 -1.56 -46.51 4.09
N PRO A 20 -2.55 -45.90 4.76
CA PRO A 20 -3.90 -46.42 4.79
C PRO A 20 -4.37 -46.77 3.37
N PHE A 21 -5.04 -47.91 3.21
CA PHE A 21 -5.49 -48.41 1.89
C PHE A 21 -6.16 -47.33 1.04
N GLU A 22 -6.98 -46.50 1.66
CA GLU A 22 -7.68 -45.36 1.03
C GLU A 22 -6.73 -44.35 0.45
N SER A 23 -5.65 -44.00 1.17
CA SER A 23 -4.65 -43.02 0.71
C SER A 23 -3.81 -43.59 -0.45
N PHE A 24 -3.47 -44.86 -0.39
CA PHE A 24 -2.72 -45.54 -1.46
C PHE A 24 -3.53 -45.59 -2.76
N VAL A 25 -4.80 -45.98 -2.68
CA VAL A 25 -5.70 -46.05 -3.86
C VAL A 25 -6.02 -44.67 -4.39
N GLY A 26 -6.32 -43.67 -3.52
CA GLY A 26 -6.62 -42.31 -3.90
C GLY A 26 -5.46 -41.65 -4.64
N LEU A 27 -4.22 -41.74 -4.15
CA LEU A 27 -3.04 -41.24 -4.83
C LEU A 27 -2.73 -42.00 -6.14
N ARG A 28 -3.04 -43.29 -6.21
CA ARG A 28 -2.85 -44.05 -7.45
C ARG A 28 -3.88 -43.60 -8.52
N TYR A 29 -5.08 -43.24 -8.15
CA TYR A 29 -6.09 -42.73 -9.07
C TYR A 29 -5.67 -41.37 -9.68
N THR A 30 -4.98 -40.51 -8.95
CA THR A 30 -4.42 -39.26 -9.52
C THR A 30 -3.30 -39.51 -10.52
N ARG A 31 -2.54 -40.65 -10.37
CA ARG A 31 -1.40 -41.03 -11.22
C ARG A 31 -1.74 -41.94 -12.39
N ALA A 32 -2.92 -42.55 -12.41
CA ALA A 32 -3.29 -43.57 -13.38
C ALA A 32 -3.42 -43.03 -14.81
N LYS A 33 -2.36 -43.24 -15.58
CA LYS A 33 -2.16 -42.82 -16.96
C LYS A 33 -2.77 -43.82 -17.95
N ARG A 34 -4.10 -44.10 -17.88
CA ARG A 34 -4.72 -44.97 -18.88
C ARG A 34 -6.16 -44.65 -19.20
N ARG A 35 -6.39 -44.45 -20.48
CA ARG A 35 -7.54 -44.67 -21.36
C ARG A 35 -8.62 -43.61 -21.48
N ASN A 36 -8.76 -42.63 -20.59
CA ASN A 36 -9.64 -41.48 -20.84
C ASN A 36 -8.85 -40.16 -20.78
N GLN A 37 -8.39 -39.70 -21.93
CA GLN A 37 -7.73 -38.38 -22.08
C GLN A 37 -8.59 -37.24 -21.47
N PHE A 38 -9.93 -37.43 -21.48
CA PHE A 38 -10.89 -36.45 -21.02
C PHE A 38 -10.82 -36.20 -19.50
N ILE A 39 -10.66 -37.25 -18.67
CA ILE A 39 -10.58 -37.12 -17.20
C ILE A 39 -9.24 -36.49 -16.79
N SER A 40 -8.15 -36.89 -17.46
CA SER A 40 -6.84 -36.28 -17.24
C SER A 40 -6.88 -34.77 -17.59
N PHE A 41 -7.58 -34.43 -18.66
CA PHE A 41 -7.77 -33.02 -19.06
C PHE A 41 -8.57 -32.22 -18.02
N ILE A 42 -9.69 -32.75 -17.50
CA ILE A 42 -10.52 -32.05 -16.50
C ILE A 42 -9.75 -31.88 -15.18
N SER A 43 -9.05 -32.91 -14.71
CA SER A 43 -8.20 -32.82 -13.50
C SER A 43 -7.08 -31.79 -13.67
N MET A 44 -6.45 -31.75 -14.84
CA MET A 44 -5.44 -30.75 -15.19
C MET A 44 -6.05 -29.34 -15.30
N ALA A 45 -7.21 -29.20 -15.89
CA ALA A 45 -7.91 -27.91 -16.01
C ALA A 45 -8.33 -27.39 -14.61
N SER A 46 -8.83 -28.27 -13.73
CA SER A 46 -9.15 -27.91 -12.34
C SER A 46 -7.91 -27.47 -11.57
N MET A 47 -6.82 -28.23 -11.66
CA MET A 47 -5.54 -27.90 -11.02
C MET A 47 -4.98 -26.57 -11.54
N ALA A 48 -5.04 -26.36 -12.88
CA ALA A 48 -4.63 -25.09 -13.49
C ALA A 48 -5.51 -23.92 -13.06
N GLY A 49 -6.81 -24.12 -12.94
CA GLY A 49 -7.75 -23.10 -12.44
C GLY A 49 -7.45 -22.67 -11.00
N ILE A 50 -7.20 -23.62 -10.10
CA ILE A 50 -6.80 -23.34 -8.73
C ILE A 50 -5.44 -22.63 -8.70
N ALA A 51 -4.46 -23.15 -9.46
CA ALA A 51 -3.13 -22.53 -9.54
C ALA A 51 -3.19 -21.09 -10.05
N LEU A 52 -3.95 -20.84 -11.11
CA LEU A 52 -4.14 -19.49 -11.66
C LEU A 52 -4.81 -18.56 -10.65
N GLY A 53 -5.87 -19.02 -9.96
CA GLY A 53 -6.55 -18.23 -8.94
C GLY A 53 -5.65 -17.84 -7.78
N VAL A 54 -4.88 -18.80 -7.25
CA VAL A 54 -3.91 -18.55 -6.16
C VAL A 54 -2.77 -17.64 -6.62
N ALA A 55 -2.22 -17.87 -7.82
CA ALA A 55 -1.16 -17.03 -8.37
C ALA A 55 -1.63 -15.59 -8.62
N ALA A 56 -2.80 -15.41 -9.23
CA ALA A 56 -3.38 -14.10 -9.46
C ALA A 56 -3.60 -13.34 -8.16
N LEU A 57 -4.10 -14.01 -7.12
CA LEU A 57 -4.33 -13.39 -5.82
C LEU A 57 -3.03 -12.91 -5.18
N ILE A 58 -1.95 -13.73 -5.18
CA ILE A 58 -0.65 -13.36 -4.63
C ILE A 58 -0.09 -12.14 -5.38
N VAL A 59 -0.15 -12.15 -6.72
CA VAL A 59 0.34 -11.02 -7.54
C VAL A 59 -0.43 -9.74 -7.23
N VAL A 60 -1.77 -9.81 -7.20
CA VAL A 60 -2.60 -8.62 -6.93
C VAL A 60 -2.33 -8.07 -5.53
N MET A 61 -2.27 -8.93 -4.50
CA MET A 61 -1.95 -8.48 -3.13
C MET A 61 -0.55 -7.87 -3.05
N SER A 62 0.43 -8.47 -3.70
CA SER A 62 1.82 -7.98 -3.70
C SER A 62 1.95 -6.62 -4.39
N VAL A 63 1.32 -6.43 -5.54
CA VAL A 63 1.27 -5.14 -6.25
C VAL A 63 0.57 -4.08 -5.41
N MET A 64 -0.51 -4.46 -4.73
CA MET A 64 -1.28 -3.55 -3.91
C MET A 64 -0.54 -3.10 -2.66
N ASN A 65 0.17 -4.03 -1.99
CA ASN A 65 1.05 -3.68 -0.88
C ASN A 65 2.17 -2.73 -1.33
N GLY A 66 2.79 -3.01 -2.46
CA GLY A 66 3.82 -2.13 -3.04
C GLY A 66 3.28 -0.74 -3.35
N PHE A 67 2.09 -0.65 -3.95
CA PHE A 67 1.45 0.63 -4.23
C PHE A 67 1.10 1.41 -2.94
N GLN A 68 0.55 0.73 -1.92
CA GLN A 68 0.27 1.34 -0.62
C GLN A 68 1.56 1.80 0.07
N GLY A 69 2.63 1.00 0.00
CA GLY A 69 3.95 1.35 0.54
C GLY A 69 4.53 2.60 -0.12
N GLU A 70 4.51 2.65 -1.45
CA GLU A 70 5.00 3.80 -2.22
C GLU A 70 4.19 5.07 -1.97
N LEU A 71 2.85 4.99 -1.97
CA LEU A 71 1.98 6.13 -1.63
C LEU A 71 2.24 6.62 -0.21
N ARG A 72 2.38 5.69 0.75
CA ARG A 72 2.70 6.05 2.13
C ARG A 72 4.05 6.78 2.21
N ALA A 73 5.09 6.26 1.58
CA ALA A 73 6.42 6.88 1.57
C ALA A 73 6.39 8.30 0.98
N ARG A 74 5.61 8.51 -0.08
CA ARG A 74 5.45 9.83 -0.71
C ARG A 74 4.66 10.80 0.16
N ILE A 75 3.54 10.36 0.74
CA ILE A 75 2.75 11.19 1.67
C ILE A 75 3.64 11.64 2.82
N LEU A 76 4.40 10.74 3.40
CA LEU A 76 5.25 11.03 4.56
C LEU A 76 6.48 11.88 4.23
N SER A 77 6.88 11.99 2.96
CA SER A 77 7.96 12.91 2.56
C SER A 77 7.57 14.38 2.68
N VAL A 78 6.26 14.70 2.72
CA VAL A 78 5.73 16.08 2.81
C VAL A 78 4.94 16.32 4.09
N VAL A 79 4.28 15.28 4.59
CA VAL A 79 3.37 15.35 5.74
C VAL A 79 4.11 14.92 7.01
N SER A 80 4.04 15.74 8.04
CA SER A 80 4.55 15.36 9.37
C SER A 80 3.69 14.27 10.01
N HIS A 81 4.28 13.47 10.88
CA HIS A 81 3.58 12.36 11.55
C HIS A 81 2.47 12.84 12.52
N ALA A 82 2.70 13.99 13.16
CA ALA A 82 1.70 14.67 13.97
C ALA A 82 1.86 16.19 13.84
N GLN A 83 0.84 16.93 14.19
CA GLN A 83 0.87 18.39 14.24
C GLN A 83 0.07 18.92 15.44
N ILE A 84 0.59 20.01 15.99
CA ILE A 84 -0.05 20.77 17.06
C ILE A 84 -0.45 22.10 16.46
N ALA A 85 -1.73 22.41 16.36
CA ALA A 85 -2.24 23.65 15.78
C ALA A 85 -2.97 24.47 16.84
N GLY A 86 -2.91 25.80 16.72
CA GLY A 86 -3.79 26.68 17.51
C GLY A 86 -5.23 26.58 17.00
N LYS A 87 -6.22 26.51 17.90
CA LYS A 87 -7.65 26.39 17.55
C LYS A 87 -8.14 27.49 16.61
N ASP A 88 -7.61 28.71 16.77
CA ASP A 88 -7.96 29.85 15.90
C ASP A 88 -7.00 30.01 14.72
N GLY A 89 -6.22 28.97 14.38
CA GLY A 89 -5.19 29.01 13.35
C GLY A 89 -3.97 29.83 13.75
N ARG A 90 -3.84 30.17 15.03
CA ARG A 90 -2.71 30.92 15.61
C ARG A 90 -2.24 30.28 16.91
N LEU A 91 -0.96 30.01 16.97
CA LEU A 91 -0.28 29.47 18.15
C LEU A 91 0.78 30.46 18.60
N ALA A 92 0.57 31.06 19.78
CA ALA A 92 1.58 31.89 20.45
C ALA A 92 2.51 31.00 21.30
N GLY A 93 3.75 31.45 21.53
CA GLY A 93 4.70 30.70 22.36
C GLY A 93 5.01 29.31 21.84
N TRP A 94 5.02 29.14 20.54
CA TRP A 94 5.24 27.86 19.85
C TRP A 94 6.55 27.18 20.27
N GLU A 95 7.58 27.94 20.66
CA GLU A 95 8.87 27.43 21.13
C GLU A 95 8.70 26.56 22.39
N ALA A 96 7.86 27.00 23.32
CA ALA A 96 7.56 26.24 24.53
C ALA A 96 6.82 24.93 24.21
N VAL A 97 5.85 25.01 23.28
CA VAL A 97 5.08 23.85 22.81
C VAL A 97 6.00 22.86 22.07
N ALA A 98 6.85 23.36 21.19
CA ALA A 98 7.82 22.55 20.46
C ALA A 98 8.82 21.87 21.43
N LYS A 99 9.32 22.60 22.42
CA LYS A 99 10.22 22.06 23.46
C LYS A 99 9.56 20.99 24.31
N GLN A 100 8.30 21.22 24.72
CA GLN A 100 7.54 20.23 25.47
C GLN A 100 7.27 18.95 24.66
N ALA A 101 6.94 19.09 23.38
CA ALA A 101 6.76 17.95 22.48
C ALA A 101 8.07 17.19 22.24
N SER A 102 9.18 17.91 22.00
CA SER A 102 10.51 17.31 21.80
C SER A 102 11.10 16.66 23.06
N GLY A 103 10.54 16.94 24.25
CA GLY A 103 10.92 16.26 25.49
C GLY A 103 10.46 14.79 25.55
N ARG A 104 9.67 14.33 24.59
CA ARG A 104 9.22 12.95 24.50
C ARG A 104 10.19 12.10 23.68
N PRO A 105 10.52 10.88 24.14
CA PRO A 105 11.46 10.01 23.44
C PRO A 105 11.00 9.54 22.06
N GLU A 106 9.70 9.60 21.81
CA GLU A 106 9.10 9.21 20.54
C GLU A 106 9.25 10.31 19.45
N VAL A 107 9.45 11.57 19.85
CA VAL A 107 9.56 12.74 18.95
C VAL A 107 11.01 12.96 18.56
N ILE A 108 11.32 12.90 17.26
CA ILE A 108 12.68 13.09 16.73
C ILE A 108 12.88 14.45 16.07
N GLY A 109 11.78 15.16 15.74
CA GLY A 109 11.85 16.49 15.13
C GLY A 109 10.61 17.30 15.44
N ALA A 110 10.77 18.62 15.55
CA ALA A 110 9.69 19.58 15.72
C ALA A 110 9.99 20.86 14.93
N ALA A 111 9.06 21.32 14.08
CA ALA A 111 9.24 22.51 13.27
C ALA A 111 7.98 23.39 13.28
N PRO A 112 8.11 24.71 13.50
CA PRO A 112 7.00 25.65 13.39
C PRO A 112 6.59 25.84 11.93
N TYR A 113 5.33 26.09 11.70
CA TYR A 113 4.83 26.44 10.37
C TYR A 113 3.74 27.50 10.41
N VAL A 114 3.68 28.28 9.35
CA VAL A 114 2.53 29.11 9.00
C VAL A 114 1.91 28.54 7.75
N THR A 115 0.61 28.31 7.73
CA THR A 115 -0.09 27.85 6.52
C THR A 115 -1.24 28.78 6.19
N ALA A 116 -1.36 29.13 4.91
CA ALA A 116 -2.46 29.93 4.40
C ALA A 116 -2.70 29.64 2.92
N GLN A 117 -3.89 29.92 2.44
CA GLN A 117 -4.17 29.92 1.01
C GLN A 117 -3.67 31.21 0.36
N GLY A 118 -3.16 31.11 -0.86
CA GLY A 118 -2.71 32.23 -1.64
C GLY A 118 -2.94 32.01 -3.13
N LEU A 119 -3.02 33.12 -3.87
CA LEU A 119 -2.95 33.09 -5.32
C LEU A 119 -1.54 33.49 -5.74
N LEU A 120 -0.91 32.69 -6.54
CA LEU A 120 0.37 33.00 -7.16
C LEU A 120 0.15 33.48 -8.58
N SER A 121 0.74 34.63 -8.93
CA SER A 121 0.60 35.21 -10.26
C SER A 121 1.98 35.46 -10.87
N PHE A 122 2.12 35.06 -12.14
CA PHE A 122 3.31 35.31 -12.94
C PHE A 122 2.87 35.55 -14.40
N HIS A 123 3.21 36.70 -14.94
CA HIS A 123 2.73 37.19 -16.25
C HIS A 123 1.19 37.08 -16.37
N ARG A 124 0.70 36.17 -17.23
CA ARG A 124 -0.74 35.91 -17.44
C ARG A 124 -1.24 34.69 -16.64
N GLY A 125 -0.34 33.93 -16.02
CA GLY A 125 -0.68 32.73 -15.22
C GLY A 125 -1.09 33.15 -13.81
N VAL A 126 -2.19 32.53 -13.32
CA VAL A 126 -2.64 32.65 -11.94
C VAL A 126 -3.00 31.25 -11.45
N GLN A 127 -2.44 30.85 -10.31
CA GLN A 127 -2.69 29.55 -9.69
C GLN A 127 -2.97 29.72 -8.19
N GLY A 128 -3.98 29.01 -7.70
CA GLY A 128 -4.20 28.87 -6.27
C GLY A 128 -3.20 27.86 -5.67
N ALA A 129 -2.62 28.20 -4.54
CA ALA A 129 -1.74 27.29 -3.83
C ALA A 129 -1.83 27.47 -2.31
N GLN A 130 -1.57 26.41 -1.59
CA GLN A 130 -1.26 26.48 -0.17
C GLN A 130 0.16 27.03 -0.02
N VAL A 131 0.26 28.15 0.68
CA VAL A 131 1.54 28.76 1.01
C VAL A 131 1.93 28.33 2.41
N ARG A 132 3.11 27.74 2.55
CA ARG A 132 3.65 27.30 3.84
C ARG A 132 4.92 28.06 4.17
N GLY A 133 4.90 28.77 5.30
CA GLY A 133 6.09 29.38 5.90
C GLY A 133 6.82 28.36 6.76
N VAL A 134 8.12 28.17 6.53
CA VAL A 134 8.97 27.17 7.20
C VAL A 134 10.29 27.79 7.63
N VAL A 135 10.95 27.17 8.59
CA VAL A 135 12.36 27.38 8.93
C VAL A 135 13.13 26.23 8.30
N PRO A 136 13.97 26.44 7.26
CA PRO A 136 14.59 25.37 6.50
C PRO A 136 15.30 24.30 7.33
N ASP A 137 16.12 24.72 8.29
CA ASP A 137 16.87 23.81 9.16
C ASP A 137 15.97 22.89 9.99
N LEU A 138 14.86 23.45 10.51
CA LEU A 138 13.88 22.69 11.29
C LEU A 138 12.97 21.86 10.39
N GLU A 139 12.60 22.37 9.22
CA GLU A 139 11.77 21.64 8.26
C GLU A 139 12.42 20.34 7.82
N ASN A 140 13.73 20.34 7.60
CA ASN A 140 14.50 19.14 7.27
C ASN A 140 14.51 18.08 8.39
N THR A 141 14.11 18.43 9.62
CA THR A 141 13.95 17.47 10.71
C THR A 141 12.58 16.80 10.75
N VAL A 142 11.59 17.34 10.06
CA VAL A 142 10.19 16.86 10.08
C VAL A 142 9.64 16.42 8.73
N ALA A 143 10.34 16.74 7.64
CA ALA A 143 9.98 16.36 6.28
C ALA A 143 11.23 16.25 5.40
N ASP A 144 11.19 15.41 4.36
CA ASP A 144 12.32 15.18 3.44
C ASP A 144 12.34 16.14 2.24
N LEU A 145 11.70 17.33 2.38
CA LEU A 145 11.57 18.28 1.26
C LEU A 145 12.91 18.77 0.72
N GLY A 146 13.90 18.96 1.58
CA GLY A 146 15.25 19.34 1.15
C GLY A 146 15.90 18.34 0.20
N ARG A 147 15.65 17.03 0.38
CA ARG A 147 16.13 15.97 -0.52
C ARG A 147 15.34 15.84 -1.82
N ARG A 148 14.17 16.45 -1.89
CA ARG A 148 13.27 16.43 -3.05
C ARG A 148 13.38 17.66 -3.94
N MET A 149 14.41 18.48 -3.74
CA MET A 149 14.68 19.64 -4.60
C MET A 149 15.16 19.18 -5.98
N VAL A 150 14.53 19.70 -7.03
CA VAL A 150 14.87 19.46 -8.45
C VAL A 150 15.76 20.59 -8.97
N ALA A 151 15.58 21.80 -8.43
CA ALA A 151 16.38 22.98 -8.76
C ALA A 151 16.46 23.92 -7.55
N GLY A 152 17.61 24.53 -7.33
CA GLY A 152 17.85 25.36 -6.14
C GLY A 152 17.94 24.55 -4.86
N GLU A 153 17.84 25.24 -3.72
CA GLU A 153 18.02 24.65 -2.39
C GLU A 153 16.96 25.22 -1.44
N LEU A 154 16.51 24.42 -0.46
CA LEU A 154 15.55 24.86 0.55
C LEU A 154 16.15 25.92 1.48
N GLU A 155 17.42 25.81 1.78
CA GLU A 155 18.23 26.71 2.62
C GLU A 155 18.41 28.12 2.00
N ALA A 156 18.11 28.27 0.71
CA ALA A 156 18.03 29.57 0.06
C ALA A 156 16.82 30.43 0.51
N LEU A 157 15.89 29.86 1.27
CA LEU A 157 14.83 30.60 1.94
C LEU A 157 15.41 31.32 3.17
N ARG A 158 15.71 32.60 3.04
CA ARG A 158 16.25 33.45 4.11
C ARG A 158 15.25 34.49 4.59
N PRO A 159 15.23 34.83 5.89
CA PRO A 159 14.28 35.80 6.43
C PRO A 159 14.50 37.19 5.80
N GLY A 160 13.42 37.79 5.30
CA GLY A 160 13.43 39.13 4.71
C GLY A 160 13.86 39.22 3.25
N GLU A 161 14.35 38.14 2.64
CA GLU A 161 14.74 38.11 1.23
C GLU A 161 13.56 37.81 0.29
N PHE A 162 12.43 37.39 0.83
CA PHE A 162 11.22 37.04 0.07
C PHE A 162 11.50 36.00 -1.01
N GLY A 163 12.23 34.93 -0.64
CA GLY A 163 12.40 33.75 -1.44
C GLY A 163 11.16 32.86 -1.41
N ILE A 164 10.91 32.14 -2.51
CA ILE A 164 9.84 31.15 -2.61
C ILE A 164 10.34 29.90 -3.31
N VAL A 165 9.96 28.73 -2.80
CA VAL A 165 10.18 27.43 -3.42
C VAL A 165 8.83 26.93 -3.90
N LEU A 166 8.74 26.50 -5.16
CA LEU A 166 7.50 26.05 -5.80
C LEU A 166 7.54 24.56 -6.05
N GLY A 167 6.39 23.89 -5.95
CA GLY A 167 6.26 22.56 -6.52
C GLY A 167 6.43 22.59 -8.04
N ARG A 168 6.94 21.51 -8.63
CA ARG A 168 7.30 21.42 -10.04
C ARG A 168 6.14 21.73 -10.98
N ASP A 169 4.98 21.15 -10.72
CA ASP A 169 3.79 21.37 -11.54
C ASP A 169 3.24 22.78 -11.36
N LEU A 170 3.31 23.35 -10.14
CA LEU A 170 2.94 24.72 -9.87
C LEU A 170 3.82 25.70 -10.65
N ALA A 171 5.15 25.50 -10.63
CA ALA A 171 6.10 26.29 -11.39
C ALA A 171 5.83 26.17 -12.90
N ARG A 172 5.59 24.97 -13.42
CA ARG A 172 5.25 24.71 -14.81
C ARG A 172 3.93 25.39 -15.23
N ASN A 173 2.87 25.26 -14.42
CA ASN A 173 1.57 25.84 -14.71
C ASN A 173 1.58 27.37 -14.68
N LEU A 174 2.42 27.98 -13.85
CA LEU A 174 2.67 29.42 -13.83
C LEU A 174 3.58 29.87 -14.98
N GLY A 175 4.40 28.96 -15.54
CA GLY A 175 5.46 29.30 -16.47
C GLY A 175 6.68 29.97 -15.79
N ALA A 176 6.81 29.84 -14.47
CA ALA A 176 7.86 30.44 -13.67
C ALA A 176 9.10 29.50 -13.57
N ARG A 177 10.29 30.06 -13.60
CA ARG A 177 11.58 29.36 -13.50
C ARG A 177 12.39 29.87 -12.31
N LEU A 178 13.43 29.16 -11.96
CA LEU A 178 14.39 29.58 -10.95
C LEU A 178 14.91 31.00 -11.27
N GLY A 179 14.87 31.90 -10.28
CA GLY A 179 15.27 33.30 -10.41
C GLY A 179 14.16 34.27 -10.78
N ASP A 180 13.03 33.81 -11.31
CA ASP A 180 11.87 34.64 -11.63
C ASP A 180 11.22 35.23 -10.39
N ARG A 181 10.43 36.30 -10.57
CA ARG A 181 9.68 36.94 -9.48
C ARG A 181 8.18 36.70 -9.64
N VAL A 182 7.63 35.86 -8.78
CA VAL A 182 6.17 35.62 -8.70
C VAL A 182 5.52 36.53 -7.66
N THR A 183 4.27 36.92 -7.90
CA THR A 183 3.50 37.71 -6.93
C THR A 183 2.61 36.75 -6.15
N VAL A 184 2.74 36.76 -4.82
CA VAL A 184 1.84 36.04 -3.91
C VAL A 184 0.78 37.01 -3.43
N ILE A 185 -0.50 36.67 -3.60
CA ILE A 185 -1.67 37.44 -3.25
C ILE A 185 -2.39 36.73 -2.12
N SER A 186 -2.48 37.36 -0.97
CA SER A 186 -3.23 36.83 0.18
C SER A 186 -4.72 37.19 0.01
N PRO A 187 -5.63 36.19 0.14
CA PRO A 187 -7.08 36.46 0.11
C PRO A 187 -7.55 37.28 1.33
N GLN A 188 -6.77 37.26 2.43
CA GLN A 188 -7.05 38.10 3.59
C GLN A 188 -6.69 39.52 3.26
N GLY A 189 -7.70 40.30 2.77
CA GLY A 189 -7.55 41.68 2.40
C GLY A 189 -7.35 42.61 3.59
N GLN A 190 -6.88 43.81 3.31
CA GLN A 190 -6.89 44.90 4.26
C GLN A 190 -8.16 45.76 4.02
N VAL A 191 -8.98 45.89 5.06
CA VAL A 191 -10.11 46.81 5.00
C VAL A 191 -9.58 48.24 5.02
N THR A 192 -9.87 48.99 3.97
CA THR A 192 -9.51 50.41 3.82
C THR A 192 -10.77 51.19 3.56
N ALA A 193 -10.72 52.54 3.66
CA ALA A 193 -11.83 53.40 3.32
C ALA A 193 -12.31 53.24 1.85
N ALA A 194 -11.45 52.71 0.96
CA ALA A 194 -11.76 52.40 -0.43
C ALA A 194 -12.25 50.99 -0.68
N GLY A 195 -12.43 50.16 0.37
CA GLY A 195 -12.84 48.76 0.29
C GLY A 195 -11.76 47.78 0.74
N VAL A 196 -11.97 46.48 0.45
CA VAL A 196 -11.03 45.40 0.81
C VAL A 196 -9.98 45.28 -0.28
N LEU A 197 -8.74 45.66 0.03
CA LEU A 197 -7.60 45.51 -0.88
C LEU A 197 -6.81 44.22 -0.53
N PRO A 198 -6.58 43.33 -1.50
CA PRO A 198 -5.76 42.14 -1.26
C PRO A 198 -4.30 42.54 -0.97
N ARG A 199 -3.64 41.78 -0.10
CA ARG A 199 -2.21 41.97 0.12
C ARG A 199 -1.45 41.20 -0.92
N LEU A 200 -0.47 41.85 -1.51
CA LEU A 200 0.38 41.25 -2.51
C LEU A 200 1.85 41.56 -2.22
N LYS A 201 2.69 40.56 -2.47
CA LYS A 201 4.14 40.71 -2.35
C LYS A 201 4.83 39.91 -3.45
N ARG A 202 5.90 40.46 -4.01
CA ARG A 202 6.74 39.73 -4.97
C ARG A 202 7.77 38.87 -4.25
N PHE A 203 7.88 37.64 -4.67
CA PHE A 203 8.83 36.65 -4.16
C PHE A 203 9.74 36.19 -5.30
N LYS A 204 11.04 35.97 -5.02
CA LYS A 204 11.98 35.41 -5.97
C LYS A 204 11.91 33.88 -5.88
N VAL A 205 11.74 33.18 -6.99
CA VAL A 205 11.81 31.73 -7.04
C VAL A 205 13.25 31.29 -6.79
N VAL A 206 13.52 30.68 -5.64
CA VAL A 206 14.84 30.23 -5.20
C VAL A 206 15.00 28.71 -5.28
N GLY A 207 13.91 27.97 -5.54
CA GLY A 207 13.95 26.54 -5.72
C GLY A 207 12.67 25.97 -6.29
N VAL A 208 12.77 24.73 -6.77
CA VAL A 208 11.66 23.89 -7.24
C VAL A 208 11.81 22.52 -6.65
N PHE A 209 10.78 21.96 -6.06
CA PHE A 209 10.75 20.60 -5.52
C PHE A 209 9.79 19.69 -6.29
N GLU A 210 10.00 18.39 -6.20
CA GLU A 210 9.12 17.35 -6.76
C GLU A 210 9.05 16.16 -5.80
N VAL A 211 7.86 15.90 -5.28
CA VAL A 211 7.59 14.74 -4.41
C VAL A 211 6.88 13.61 -5.15
N GLY A 212 6.42 13.88 -6.36
CA GLY A 212 5.70 12.94 -7.20
C GLY A 212 4.25 12.75 -6.77
N MET A 213 3.64 13.73 -6.10
CA MET A 213 2.21 13.81 -5.80
C MET A 213 1.67 15.11 -6.32
N TYR A 214 0.77 15.04 -7.29
CA TYR A 214 0.21 16.21 -7.98
C TYR A 214 -0.38 17.24 -7.02
N GLU A 215 -1.03 16.81 -5.94
CA GLU A 215 -1.62 17.70 -4.94
C GLU A 215 -0.57 18.63 -4.32
N TYR A 216 0.63 18.14 -4.04
CA TYR A 216 1.74 18.94 -3.48
C TYR A 216 2.54 19.62 -4.59
N ASP A 217 2.83 18.91 -5.67
CA ASP A 217 3.65 19.45 -6.76
C ASP A 217 2.93 20.58 -7.52
N ALA A 218 1.57 20.58 -7.57
CA ALA A 218 0.76 21.62 -8.19
C ALA A 218 0.15 22.61 -7.20
N GLY A 219 0.09 22.27 -5.90
CA GLY A 219 -0.67 23.00 -4.91
C GLY A 219 0.12 23.59 -3.74
N LEU A 220 1.43 23.35 -3.62
CA LEU A 220 2.22 23.80 -2.48
C LEU A 220 3.35 24.75 -2.90
N ALA A 221 3.47 25.87 -2.15
CA ALA A 221 4.58 26.80 -2.23
C ALA A 221 5.17 27.02 -0.83
N LEU A 222 6.50 27.07 -0.73
CA LEU A 222 7.21 27.26 0.54
C LEU A 222 7.88 28.63 0.54
N MET A 223 7.89 29.30 1.70
CA MET A 223 8.63 30.53 1.93
C MET A 223 9.24 30.51 3.33
N HIS A 224 10.10 31.47 3.64
CA HIS A 224 10.62 31.57 5.00
C HIS A 224 9.51 31.93 5.99
N LEU A 225 9.52 31.34 7.19
CA LEU A 225 8.51 31.54 8.24
C LEU A 225 8.27 33.03 8.53
N ALA A 226 9.34 33.81 8.72
CA ALA A 226 9.24 35.25 9.00
C ALA A 226 8.58 36.03 7.85
N ASP A 227 8.78 35.64 6.61
CA ASP A 227 8.16 36.30 5.45
C ASP A 227 6.67 35.94 5.33
N ALA A 228 6.31 34.69 5.68
CA ALA A 228 4.93 34.27 5.80
C ALA A 228 4.20 35.01 6.93
N GLN A 229 4.81 35.13 8.11
CA GLN A 229 4.26 35.89 9.22
C GLN A 229 4.00 37.35 8.85
N ARG A 230 4.92 37.99 8.10
CA ARG A 230 4.74 39.35 7.60
C ARG A 230 3.62 39.44 6.59
N LEU A 231 3.56 38.55 5.60
CA LEU A 231 2.53 38.57 4.54
C LEU A 231 1.13 38.38 5.12
N TYR A 232 0.97 37.43 6.05
CA TYR A 232 -0.31 37.05 6.64
C TYR A 232 -0.62 37.78 7.98
N ARG A 233 0.26 38.68 8.42
CA ARG A 233 0.14 39.43 9.70
C ARG A 233 -0.09 38.55 10.91
N MET A 234 0.72 37.51 11.03
CA MET A 234 0.68 36.60 12.16
C MET A 234 1.38 37.15 13.42
N GLY A 235 2.18 38.24 13.28
CA GLY A 235 3.06 38.69 14.35
C GLY A 235 4.08 37.61 14.69
N ASP A 236 4.25 37.34 15.99
CA ASP A 236 5.15 36.27 16.46
C ASP A 236 4.44 34.91 16.60
N THR A 237 3.18 34.80 16.13
CA THR A 237 2.44 33.55 16.18
C THR A 237 2.72 32.71 14.93
N VAL A 238 2.51 31.39 15.07
CA VAL A 238 2.55 30.42 13.94
C VAL A 238 1.19 29.73 13.81
N SER A 239 0.95 29.01 12.74
CA SER A 239 -0.27 28.18 12.64
C SER A 239 -0.19 26.96 13.53
N GLY A 240 1.03 26.42 13.75
CA GLY A 240 1.25 25.29 14.62
C GLY A 240 2.70 24.79 14.55
N VAL A 241 2.92 23.64 15.17
CA VAL A 241 4.18 22.90 15.18
C VAL A 241 3.96 21.53 14.56
N ARG A 242 4.79 21.15 13.60
CA ARG A 242 4.82 19.82 12.96
C ARG A 242 5.80 18.93 13.71
N LEU A 243 5.46 17.67 13.87
CA LEU A 243 6.26 16.70 14.62
C LEU A 243 6.62 15.52 13.74
N GLN A 244 7.87 15.08 13.85
CA GLN A 244 8.36 13.83 13.31
C GLN A 244 8.51 12.82 14.46
N LEU A 245 7.95 11.64 14.33
CA LEU A 245 8.02 10.56 15.30
C LEU A 245 8.98 9.48 14.82
N LYS A 246 9.56 8.73 15.76
CA LYS A 246 10.37 7.54 15.44
C LYS A 246 9.56 6.48 14.71
N ASP A 247 8.36 6.21 15.22
CA ASP A 247 7.40 5.28 14.62
C ASP A 247 6.10 6.01 14.29
N LEU A 248 5.71 5.91 13.04
CA LEU A 248 4.48 6.47 12.53
C LEU A 248 3.24 5.86 13.17
N PHE A 249 3.30 4.57 13.51
CA PHE A 249 2.16 3.84 14.10
C PHE A 249 1.89 4.25 15.56
N GLU A 250 2.86 4.86 16.21
CA GLU A 250 2.69 5.42 17.56
C GLU A 250 2.02 6.81 17.56
N ALA A 251 1.78 7.39 16.38
CA ALA A 251 1.24 8.75 16.25
C ALA A 251 -0.05 8.96 17.05
N GLU A 252 -0.98 8.01 17.00
CA GLU A 252 -2.25 8.10 17.76
C GLU A 252 -2.02 8.11 19.29
N HIS A 253 -1.08 7.30 19.77
CA HIS A 253 -0.73 7.28 21.20
C HIS A 253 -0.06 8.58 21.63
N VAL A 254 0.90 9.07 20.83
CA VAL A 254 1.62 10.33 21.08
C VAL A 254 0.65 11.53 21.05
N VAL A 255 -0.25 11.57 20.08
CA VAL A 255 -1.29 12.62 19.97
C VAL A 255 -2.20 12.64 21.21
N ARG A 256 -2.69 11.48 21.65
CA ARG A 256 -3.50 11.39 22.88
C ARG A 256 -2.73 11.91 24.11
N ALA A 257 -1.50 11.50 24.25
CA ALA A 257 -0.66 11.90 25.38
C ALA A 257 -0.28 13.39 25.34
N LEU A 258 -0.03 13.96 24.16
CA LEU A 258 0.21 15.39 23.99
C LEU A 258 -1.05 16.21 24.22
N SER A 259 -2.21 15.76 23.73
CA SER A 259 -3.50 16.42 23.97
C SER A 259 -3.86 16.52 25.46
N ALA A 260 -3.42 15.55 26.27
CA ALA A 260 -3.65 15.55 27.71
C ALA A 260 -2.67 16.47 28.46
N SER A 261 -1.50 16.77 27.90
CA SER A 261 -0.43 17.53 28.58
C SER A 261 -0.31 18.98 28.12
N LEU A 262 -0.87 19.32 26.96
CA LEU A 262 -0.83 20.66 26.38
C LEU A 262 -2.04 21.51 26.82
N PRO A 263 -1.95 22.86 26.76
CA PRO A 263 -3.08 23.73 27.03
C PRO A 263 -4.30 23.43 26.16
N GLY A 264 -5.51 23.71 26.68
CA GLY A 264 -6.76 23.39 26.00
C GLY A 264 -7.11 24.25 24.77
N ASP A 265 -6.27 25.22 24.40
CA ASP A 265 -6.38 26.10 23.25
C ASP A 265 -5.65 25.57 22.00
N VAL A 266 -5.00 24.40 22.10
CA VAL A 266 -4.37 23.70 20.96
C VAL A 266 -5.17 22.48 20.54
N GLU A 267 -5.05 22.15 19.27
CA GLU A 267 -5.54 20.90 18.67
C GLU A 267 -4.34 20.06 18.24
N VAL A 268 -4.26 18.83 18.74
CA VAL A 268 -3.22 17.88 18.34
C VAL A 268 -3.85 16.84 17.42
N THR A 269 -3.31 16.73 16.21
CA THR A 269 -3.80 15.80 15.19
C THR A 269 -2.66 14.95 14.67
N ASP A 270 -2.97 13.75 14.23
CA ASP A 270 -2.05 12.89 13.51
C ASP A 270 -2.27 12.96 12.00
N TRP A 271 -1.33 12.40 11.26
CA TRP A 271 -1.38 12.33 9.81
C TRP A 271 -2.58 11.53 9.28
N SER A 272 -3.08 10.55 10.04
CA SER A 272 -4.20 9.70 9.63
C SER A 272 -5.53 10.47 9.58
N ARG A 273 -5.71 11.47 10.46
CA ARG A 273 -6.87 12.37 10.43
C ARG A 273 -6.87 13.28 9.22
N SER A 274 -5.72 13.83 8.88
CA SER A 274 -5.56 14.70 7.70
C SER A 274 -5.81 13.94 6.38
N HIS A 275 -5.52 12.63 6.35
CA HIS A 275 -5.67 11.77 5.19
C HIS A 275 -6.70 10.63 5.41
N GLY A 276 -7.75 10.90 6.18
CA GLY A 276 -8.78 9.91 6.53
C GLY A 276 -9.49 9.28 5.33
N SER A 277 -9.56 9.97 4.20
CA SER A 277 -10.07 9.41 2.94
C SER A 277 -9.18 8.28 2.40
N PHE A 278 -7.86 8.46 2.48
CA PHE A 278 -6.89 7.44 2.09
C PHE A 278 -7.03 6.16 2.93
N PHE A 279 -7.10 6.30 4.27
CA PHE A 279 -7.28 5.15 5.15
C PHE A 279 -8.59 4.41 4.93
N ARG A 280 -9.68 5.16 4.70
CA ARG A 280 -10.97 4.55 4.34
C ARG A 280 -10.89 3.80 3.03
N ALA A 281 -10.21 4.35 2.02
CA ALA A 281 -9.99 3.69 0.75
C ALA A 281 -9.22 2.38 0.93
N VAL A 282 -8.12 2.37 1.71
CA VAL A 282 -7.34 1.16 2.02
C VAL A 282 -8.18 0.12 2.79
N GLN A 283 -9.05 0.54 3.71
CA GLN A 283 -9.93 -0.40 4.41
C GLN A 283 -11.00 -1.00 3.50
N ILE A 284 -11.61 -0.19 2.63
CA ILE A 284 -12.59 -0.65 1.63
C ILE A 284 -11.92 -1.66 0.70
N GLU A 285 -10.71 -1.37 0.25
CA GLU A 285 -9.92 -2.22 -0.58
C GLU A 285 -9.61 -3.57 0.09
N LYS A 286 -9.13 -3.58 1.35
CA LYS A 286 -8.90 -4.83 2.10
C LYS A 286 -10.18 -5.69 2.19
N ARG A 287 -11.34 -5.06 2.39
CA ARG A 287 -12.63 -5.78 2.39
C ARG A 287 -12.97 -6.33 1.02
N ALA A 288 -12.75 -5.55 -0.04
CA ALA A 288 -12.98 -6.00 -1.42
C ALA A 288 -12.07 -7.20 -1.76
N MET A 289 -10.77 -7.13 -1.40
CA MET A 289 -9.83 -8.23 -1.60
C MET A 289 -10.23 -9.50 -0.83
N PHE A 290 -10.69 -9.36 0.42
CA PHE A 290 -11.23 -10.49 1.18
C PHE A 290 -12.46 -11.11 0.50
N THR A 291 -13.35 -10.29 -0.05
CA THR A 291 -14.54 -10.77 -0.79
C THR A 291 -14.13 -11.51 -2.06
N ILE A 292 -13.17 -10.97 -2.82
CA ILE A 292 -12.63 -11.61 -4.02
C ILE A 292 -11.96 -12.94 -3.67
N LEU A 293 -11.16 -12.98 -2.60
CA LEU A 293 -10.55 -14.21 -2.10
C LEU A 293 -11.62 -15.28 -1.80
N THR A 294 -12.67 -14.91 -1.06
CA THR A 294 -13.76 -15.81 -0.73
C THR A 294 -14.45 -16.34 -1.99
N LEU A 295 -14.65 -15.48 -2.99
CA LEU A 295 -15.26 -15.90 -4.26
C LEU A 295 -14.35 -16.86 -5.05
N ILE A 296 -13.05 -16.60 -5.11
CA ILE A 296 -12.08 -17.50 -5.77
C ILE A 296 -12.08 -18.87 -5.11
N VAL A 297 -12.09 -18.92 -3.77
CA VAL A 297 -12.16 -20.17 -3.02
C VAL A 297 -13.47 -20.92 -3.29
N ALA A 298 -14.60 -20.20 -3.33
CA ALA A 298 -15.88 -20.80 -3.66
C ALA A 298 -15.89 -21.42 -5.09
N VAL A 299 -15.31 -20.72 -6.07
CA VAL A 299 -15.19 -21.22 -7.44
C VAL A 299 -14.25 -22.46 -7.48
N ALA A 300 -13.14 -22.43 -6.74
CA ALA A 300 -12.23 -23.57 -6.64
C ALA A 300 -12.90 -24.78 -6.01
N ALA A 301 -13.65 -24.59 -4.91
CA ALA A 301 -14.43 -25.67 -4.27
C ALA A 301 -15.48 -26.25 -5.23
N PHE A 302 -16.20 -25.41 -5.96
CA PHE A 302 -17.17 -25.86 -6.98
C PHE A 302 -16.50 -26.69 -8.09
N ASN A 303 -15.35 -26.26 -8.57
CA ASN A 303 -14.55 -27.00 -9.56
C ASN A 303 -14.10 -28.38 -9.03
N ILE A 304 -13.64 -28.45 -7.78
CA ILE A 304 -13.27 -29.71 -7.15
C ILE A 304 -14.47 -30.66 -7.04
N ILE A 305 -15.62 -30.15 -6.56
CA ILE A 305 -16.84 -30.95 -6.44
C ILE A 305 -17.26 -31.49 -7.82
N SER A 306 -17.29 -30.66 -8.84
CA SER A 306 -17.66 -31.04 -10.20
C SER A 306 -16.73 -32.13 -10.76
N THR A 307 -15.41 -31.98 -10.53
CA THR A 307 -14.39 -32.96 -10.92
C THR A 307 -14.58 -34.28 -10.19
N LEU A 308 -14.86 -34.24 -8.88
CA LEU A 308 -15.10 -35.46 -8.08
C LEU A 308 -16.37 -36.20 -8.50
N VAL A 309 -17.46 -35.49 -8.74
CA VAL A 309 -18.71 -36.10 -9.23
C VAL A 309 -18.48 -36.84 -10.55
N MET A 310 -17.76 -36.22 -11.48
CA MET A 310 -17.42 -36.85 -12.76
C MET A 310 -16.46 -38.04 -12.56
N ALA A 311 -15.45 -37.93 -11.69
CA ALA A 311 -14.53 -39.03 -11.39
C ALA A 311 -15.24 -40.23 -10.77
N VAL A 312 -16.23 -40.01 -9.89
CA VAL A 312 -17.08 -41.05 -9.31
C VAL A 312 -17.93 -41.71 -10.38
N ALA A 313 -18.55 -40.95 -11.28
CA ALA A 313 -19.38 -41.47 -12.35
C ALA A 313 -18.58 -42.38 -13.30
N ASP A 314 -17.35 -42.00 -13.63
CA ASP A 314 -16.48 -42.76 -14.53
C ASP A 314 -15.90 -44.03 -13.87
N LYS A 315 -15.79 -44.03 -12.55
CA LYS A 315 -15.24 -45.14 -11.74
C LYS A 315 -16.27 -46.10 -11.15
N GLN A 316 -17.53 -46.04 -11.64
CA GLN A 316 -18.62 -46.91 -11.11
C GLN A 316 -18.28 -48.39 -11.13
N ALA A 317 -17.65 -48.91 -12.19
CA ALA A 317 -17.24 -50.28 -12.30
C ALA A 317 -16.16 -50.68 -11.25
N ASP A 318 -15.15 -49.81 -11.08
CA ASP A 318 -14.10 -50.02 -10.08
C ASP A 318 -14.70 -49.96 -8.66
N ILE A 319 -15.64 -49.07 -8.40
CA ILE A 319 -16.37 -48.95 -7.13
C ILE A 319 -17.20 -50.23 -6.88
N ALA A 320 -17.89 -50.77 -7.88
CA ALA A 320 -18.66 -52.02 -7.75
C ALA A 320 -17.72 -53.18 -7.35
N ILE A 321 -16.56 -53.34 -7.99
CA ILE A 321 -15.56 -54.36 -7.66
C ILE A 321 -15.06 -54.19 -6.21
N LEU A 322 -14.72 -52.96 -5.79
CA LEU A 322 -14.28 -52.71 -4.42
C LEU A 322 -15.36 -53.08 -3.40
N ARG A 323 -16.63 -52.82 -3.70
CA ARG A 323 -17.78 -53.17 -2.84
C ARG A 323 -17.99 -54.67 -2.75
N THR A 324 -17.81 -55.41 -3.84
CA THR A 324 -17.89 -56.88 -3.80
C THR A 324 -16.74 -57.49 -3.03
N LEU A 325 -15.61 -56.83 -2.96
CA LEU A 325 -14.44 -57.24 -2.13
C LEU A 325 -14.59 -56.83 -0.65
N GLY A 326 -15.73 -56.17 -0.27
CA GLY A 326 -16.04 -55.83 1.11
C GLY A 326 -15.67 -54.40 1.53
N ALA A 327 -15.35 -53.51 0.61
CA ALA A 327 -15.08 -52.11 0.95
C ALA A 327 -16.34 -51.41 1.45
N ALA A 328 -16.25 -50.76 2.61
CA ALA A 328 -17.34 -49.96 3.16
C ALA A 328 -17.59 -48.67 2.33
N PRO A 329 -18.83 -48.14 2.29
CA PRO A 329 -19.13 -46.88 1.59
C PRO A 329 -18.25 -45.71 2.06
N GLY A 330 -17.91 -45.67 3.36
CA GLY A 330 -17.03 -44.64 3.93
C GLY A 330 -15.59 -44.73 3.41
N SER A 331 -15.05 -45.96 3.14
CA SER A 331 -13.73 -46.09 2.53
C SER A 331 -13.69 -45.59 1.09
N ILE A 332 -14.77 -45.81 0.33
CA ILE A 332 -14.90 -45.30 -1.03
C ILE A 332 -14.92 -43.75 -1.01
N LEU A 333 -15.73 -43.17 -0.12
CA LEU A 333 -15.78 -41.72 0.04
C LEU A 333 -14.39 -41.12 0.36
N ARG A 334 -13.66 -41.75 1.30
CA ARG A 334 -12.28 -41.32 1.66
C ARG A 334 -11.31 -41.39 0.48
N ILE A 335 -11.41 -42.38 -0.40
CA ILE A 335 -10.57 -42.49 -1.61
C ILE A 335 -10.73 -41.24 -2.49
N PHE A 336 -11.99 -40.82 -2.75
CA PHE A 336 -12.26 -39.64 -3.59
C PHE A 336 -11.92 -38.34 -2.88
N VAL A 337 -12.13 -38.24 -1.56
CA VAL A 337 -11.66 -37.09 -0.77
C VAL A 337 -10.16 -36.92 -0.86
N VAL A 338 -9.40 -38.02 -0.72
CA VAL A 338 -7.93 -38.00 -0.87
C VAL A 338 -7.53 -37.55 -2.29
N GLN A 339 -8.25 -38.03 -3.30
CA GLN A 339 -8.00 -37.63 -4.69
C GLN A 339 -8.24 -36.15 -4.89
N GLY A 340 -9.36 -35.59 -4.42
CA GLY A 340 -9.70 -34.17 -4.50
C GLY A 340 -8.70 -33.30 -3.75
N ALA A 341 -8.34 -33.71 -2.53
CA ALA A 341 -7.33 -33.04 -1.72
C ALA A 341 -5.95 -33.02 -2.42
N ALA A 342 -5.56 -34.12 -3.05
CA ALA A 342 -4.29 -34.17 -3.79
C ALA A 342 -4.27 -33.17 -4.98
N ILE A 343 -5.38 -33.04 -5.72
CA ILE A 343 -5.52 -32.06 -6.80
C ILE A 343 -5.50 -30.63 -6.25
N GLY A 344 -6.24 -30.37 -5.17
CA GLY A 344 -6.29 -29.09 -4.50
C GLY A 344 -4.93 -28.62 -4.00
N VAL A 345 -4.24 -29.51 -3.25
CA VAL A 345 -2.88 -29.25 -2.72
C VAL A 345 -1.88 -29.01 -3.86
N ALA A 346 -1.88 -29.86 -4.89
CA ALA A 346 -0.98 -29.69 -6.02
C ALA A 346 -1.24 -28.38 -6.77
N GLY A 347 -2.51 -28.04 -7.05
CA GLY A 347 -2.90 -26.77 -7.67
C GLY A 347 -2.49 -25.57 -6.83
N SER A 348 -2.76 -25.60 -5.53
CA SER A 348 -2.38 -24.53 -4.59
C SER A 348 -0.87 -24.34 -4.50
N LEU A 349 -0.09 -25.42 -4.43
CA LEU A 349 1.39 -25.34 -4.40
C LEU A 349 1.95 -24.77 -5.71
N ILE A 350 1.44 -25.19 -6.86
CA ILE A 350 1.83 -24.65 -8.16
C ILE A 350 1.47 -23.15 -8.23
N GLY A 351 0.25 -22.79 -7.78
CA GLY A 351 -0.21 -21.43 -7.72
C GLY A 351 0.63 -20.56 -6.79
N LEU A 352 0.99 -21.09 -5.61
CA LEU A 352 1.83 -20.39 -4.65
C LEU A 352 3.22 -20.10 -5.24
N VAL A 353 3.88 -21.12 -5.79
CA VAL A 353 5.22 -20.96 -6.37
C VAL A 353 5.19 -20.00 -7.58
N SER A 354 4.25 -20.22 -8.51
CA SER A 354 4.13 -19.34 -9.68
C SER A 354 3.72 -17.93 -9.32
N GLY A 355 2.83 -17.74 -8.34
CA GLY A 355 2.42 -16.44 -7.83
C GLY A 355 3.57 -15.66 -7.20
N ILE A 356 4.39 -16.33 -6.37
CA ILE A 356 5.59 -15.72 -5.77
C ILE A 356 6.58 -15.32 -6.86
N VAL A 357 6.87 -16.22 -7.81
CA VAL A 357 7.80 -15.92 -8.91
C VAL A 357 7.31 -14.76 -9.76
N LEU A 358 6.02 -14.72 -10.10
CA LEU A 358 5.42 -13.62 -10.84
C LEU A 358 5.48 -12.32 -10.04
N ALA A 359 5.11 -12.33 -8.77
CA ALA A 359 5.12 -11.15 -7.90
C ALA A 359 6.52 -10.54 -7.76
N LEU A 360 7.55 -11.37 -7.62
CA LEU A 360 8.95 -10.91 -7.54
C LEU A 360 9.50 -10.36 -8.86
N ASN A 361 8.86 -10.65 -9.98
CA ASN A 361 9.31 -10.24 -11.30
C ASN A 361 8.32 -9.30 -12.02
N VAL A 362 7.35 -8.72 -11.30
CA VAL A 362 6.35 -7.80 -11.87
C VAL A 362 7.03 -6.64 -12.59
N ASP A 363 8.08 -6.07 -12.00
CA ASP A 363 8.85 -4.95 -12.55
C ASP A 363 9.49 -5.25 -13.92
N THR A 364 9.71 -6.52 -14.25
CA THR A 364 10.26 -6.97 -15.52
C THR A 364 9.17 -7.43 -16.48
N ILE A 365 8.16 -8.12 -15.94
CA ILE A 365 7.09 -8.73 -16.74
C ILE A 365 6.16 -7.66 -17.31
N VAL A 366 5.78 -6.65 -16.53
CA VAL A 366 4.85 -5.62 -16.99
C VAL A 366 5.42 -4.79 -18.13
N PRO A 367 6.65 -4.24 -18.06
CA PRO A 367 7.24 -3.53 -19.19
C PRO A 367 7.46 -4.43 -20.43
N PHE A 368 7.71 -5.72 -20.23
CA PHE A 368 7.79 -6.68 -21.34
C PHE A 368 6.43 -6.83 -22.04
N LEU A 369 5.35 -6.99 -21.27
CA LEU A 369 3.99 -7.09 -21.81
C LEU A 369 3.55 -5.79 -22.51
N GLU A 370 3.88 -4.62 -21.93
CA GLU A 370 3.61 -3.31 -22.55
C GLU A 370 4.27 -3.19 -23.93
N ARG A 371 5.52 -3.64 -24.04
CA ARG A 371 6.24 -3.65 -25.34
C ARG A 371 5.63 -4.63 -26.33
N LEU A 372 5.22 -5.81 -25.85
CA LEU A 372 4.64 -6.85 -26.71
C LEU A 372 3.25 -6.46 -27.24
N LEU A 373 2.44 -5.83 -26.40
CA LEU A 373 1.06 -5.42 -26.72
C LEU A 373 0.98 -4.03 -27.34
N GLY A 374 2.06 -3.23 -27.31
CA GLY A 374 2.09 -1.86 -27.81
C GLY A 374 1.19 -0.90 -27.00
N VAL A 375 0.81 -1.27 -25.77
CA VAL A 375 -0.08 -0.51 -24.89
C VAL A 375 0.68 -0.15 -23.62
N GLN A 376 0.60 1.10 -23.19
CA GLN A 376 1.09 1.50 -21.89
C GLN A 376 -0.05 1.34 -20.86
N PHE A 377 0.11 0.41 -19.89
CA PHE A 377 -0.86 0.22 -18.81
C PHE A 377 -0.83 1.38 -17.81
N LEU A 378 0.35 1.97 -17.62
CA LEU A 378 0.57 3.13 -16.76
C LEU A 378 1.06 4.30 -17.61
N ALA A 379 0.15 5.15 -18.04
CA ALA A 379 0.52 6.41 -18.68
C ALA A 379 1.25 7.30 -17.64
N LYS A 380 2.50 7.65 -17.92
CA LYS A 380 3.35 8.47 -17.04
C LYS A 380 2.73 9.83 -16.69
N ASP A 381 1.80 10.30 -17.52
CA ASP A 381 1.10 11.58 -17.32
C ASP A 381 -0.12 11.48 -16.39
N VAL A 382 -0.59 10.27 -16.09
CA VAL A 382 -1.81 10.02 -15.29
C VAL A 382 -1.46 9.39 -13.94
N TYR A 383 -0.45 8.52 -13.93
CA TYR A 383 -0.06 7.80 -12.72
C TYR A 383 1.28 8.30 -12.19
N VAL A 384 1.27 8.69 -10.94
CA VAL A 384 2.42 9.21 -10.17
C VAL A 384 3.56 8.18 -10.04
N VAL A 385 3.27 6.90 -10.30
CA VAL A 385 4.22 5.79 -10.13
C VAL A 385 4.67 5.28 -11.49
N SER A 386 5.96 5.42 -11.78
CA SER A 386 6.57 5.07 -13.08
C SER A 386 6.77 3.55 -13.29
N ALA A 387 6.63 2.75 -12.26
CA ALA A 387 6.71 1.28 -12.26
C ALA A 387 5.67 0.74 -11.30
N LEU A 388 5.12 -0.43 -11.55
CA LEU A 388 4.21 -1.11 -10.62
C LEU A 388 5.04 -1.66 -9.45
N PRO A 389 5.06 -1.00 -8.28
CA PRO A 389 5.79 -1.52 -7.13
C PRO A 389 5.12 -2.82 -6.68
N SER A 390 5.91 -3.84 -6.44
CA SER A 390 5.44 -5.11 -5.90
C SER A 390 6.16 -5.40 -4.59
N GLU A 391 5.41 -5.53 -3.51
CA GLU A 391 5.94 -5.85 -2.18
C GLU A 391 5.27 -7.11 -1.66
N LEU A 392 6.06 -8.21 -1.64
CA LEU A 392 5.57 -9.50 -1.21
C LEU A 392 5.64 -9.59 0.32
N GLN A 393 4.48 -9.57 0.98
CA GLN A 393 4.36 -9.72 2.42
C GLN A 393 4.13 -11.19 2.78
N LEU A 394 4.99 -11.76 3.65
CA LEU A 394 4.89 -13.16 4.09
C LEU A 394 3.54 -13.47 4.75
N GLY A 395 2.94 -12.50 5.47
CA GLY A 395 1.63 -12.66 6.09
C GLY A 395 0.52 -12.92 5.07
N ASP A 396 0.56 -12.22 3.92
CA ASP A 396 -0.44 -12.40 2.86
C ASP A 396 -0.27 -13.74 2.16
N VAL A 397 0.97 -14.12 1.86
CA VAL A 397 1.29 -15.42 1.26
C VAL A 397 0.81 -16.56 2.16
N LEU A 398 1.06 -16.47 3.48
CA LEU A 398 0.59 -17.46 4.45
C LEU A 398 -0.94 -17.50 4.53
N THR A 399 -1.59 -16.33 4.53
CA THR A 399 -3.06 -16.25 4.55
C THR A 399 -3.66 -16.92 3.32
N VAL A 400 -3.14 -16.61 2.12
CA VAL A 400 -3.55 -17.25 0.86
C VAL A 400 -3.28 -18.75 0.89
N ALA A 401 -2.12 -19.18 1.38
CA ALA A 401 -1.77 -20.60 1.49
C ALA A 401 -2.72 -21.35 2.42
N VAL A 402 -3.01 -20.80 3.62
CA VAL A 402 -3.94 -21.42 4.58
C VAL A 402 -5.34 -21.53 4.00
N VAL A 403 -5.84 -20.45 3.37
CA VAL A 403 -7.20 -20.41 2.80
C VAL A 403 -7.31 -21.31 1.56
N ALA A 404 -6.25 -21.45 0.76
CA ALA A 404 -6.25 -22.33 -0.42
C ALA A 404 -6.08 -23.82 -0.11
N LEU A 405 -5.52 -24.16 1.07
CA LEU A 405 -5.29 -25.54 1.51
C LEU A 405 -6.37 -26.05 2.49
N GLY A 406 -7.17 -25.16 3.13
CA GLY A 406 -8.24 -25.49 4.09
C GLY A 406 -9.60 -25.61 3.44
#